data_6d625d009fe2787673bf5439a57417a4
#
_entry.id   6d625d009fe2787673bf5439a57417a4
#
_cell.length_a   1.000
_cell.length_b   1.000
_cell.length_c   1.000
_cell.angle_alpha   90.00
_cell.angle_beta   90.00
_cell.angle_gamma   90.00
#
_symmetry.space_group_name_H-M   'P 1'
#
loop_
_entity.id
_entity.type
_entity.pdbx_description
1 polymer ?
#
loop_
_entity_poly.entity_id
_entity_poly.type
_entity_poly.pdbx_seq_one_letter_code
_entity_poly.pdbx_strand_id
1 'polypeptide(L)'
;MVSICDRVRYVETDMMGVVHHSNYFRWFEMGRVAWLRAAGVELWELMNANIIFPITHVEANYKESALYDDEIEICAEMTAFSRAKMDFTYRIVRKKDGALLAEGCSRNVFTDN
;
A
#
# COMPACT_ATOMS: atom_id res chain seq x y z
N MET A 1 5.55 -12.59 0.64
CA MET A 1 4.78 -11.51 0.01
C MET A 1 3.29 -11.76 0.19
N VAL A 2 2.54 -10.72 0.46
CA VAL A 2 1.09 -10.79 0.61
C VAL A 2 0.45 -9.97 -0.50
N SER A 3 -0.63 -10.48 -1.08
CA SER A 3 -1.38 -9.71 -2.08
C SER A 3 -2.86 -9.72 -1.75
N ILE A 4 -3.53 -8.62 -2.07
CA ILE A 4 -4.96 -8.47 -1.97
C ILE A 4 -5.50 -7.89 -3.27
N CYS A 5 -6.78 -8.12 -3.54
CA CYS A 5 -7.42 -7.60 -4.74
C CYS A 5 -8.42 -6.52 -4.36
N ASP A 6 -8.55 -5.54 -5.23
CA ASP A 6 -9.55 -4.49 -5.09
C ASP A 6 -9.98 -4.06 -6.49
N ARG A 7 -11.03 -3.28 -6.54
CA ARG A 7 -11.55 -2.75 -7.80
C ARG A 7 -11.52 -1.23 -7.72
N VAL A 8 -11.04 -0.60 -8.80
CA VAL A 8 -10.97 0.86 -8.88
C VAL A 8 -12.37 1.45 -8.81
N ARG A 9 -12.58 2.36 -7.87
CA ARG A 9 -13.87 3.02 -7.64
C ARG A 9 -13.93 4.32 -8.42
N TYR A 10 -15.13 4.70 -8.81
CA TYR A 10 -15.34 5.95 -9.54
C TYR A 10 -14.77 7.16 -8.80
N VAL A 11 -14.95 7.20 -7.48
CA VAL A 11 -14.46 8.32 -6.66
C VAL A 11 -12.93 8.45 -6.67
N GLU A 12 -12.23 7.39 -7.04
CA GLU A 12 -10.76 7.38 -7.13
C GLU A 12 -10.24 7.97 -8.43
N THR A 13 -11.13 8.22 -9.40
CA THR A 13 -10.75 8.70 -10.72
C THR A 13 -10.93 10.21 -10.83
N ASP A 14 -10.22 10.78 -11.79
CA ASP A 14 -10.39 12.19 -12.17
C ASP A 14 -11.40 12.30 -13.32
N MET A 15 -11.50 13.48 -13.93
CA MET A 15 -12.45 13.75 -15.00
C MET A 15 -12.19 12.93 -16.27
N MET A 16 -11.00 12.33 -16.38
CA MET A 16 -10.62 11.53 -17.54
C MET A 16 -10.77 10.03 -17.31
N GLY A 17 -11.32 9.62 -16.15
CA GLY A 17 -11.48 8.22 -15.81
C GLY A 17 -10.19 7.53 -15.37
N VAL A 18 -9.14 8.31 -15.12
CA VAL A 18 -7.83 7.83 -14.69
C VAL A 18 -7.70 8.03 -13.19
N VAL A 19 -7.14 7.04 -12.50
CA VAL A 19 -6.97 7.11 -11.05
C VAL A 19 -6.02 8.23 -10.65
N HIS A 20 -6.45 9.05 -9.69
CA HIS A 20 -5.61 10.10 -9.14
C HIS A 20 -4.45 9.51 -8.34
N HIS A 21 -3.28 10.11 -8.43
CA HIS A 21 -2.03 9.59 -7.83
C HIS A 21 -2.14 9.30 -6.33
N SER A 22 -2.89 10.12 -5.59
CA SER A 22 -3.04 9.94 -4.14
C SER A 22 -3.60 8.58 -3.75
N ASN A 23 -4.39 7.96 -4.62
CA ASN A 23 -5.02 6.68 -4.32
C ASN A 23 -4.02 5.53 -4.32
N TYR A 24 -2.88 5.65 -5.01
CA TYR A 24 -1.84 4.62 -4.98
C TYR A 24 -1.25 4.48 -3.58
N PHE A 25 -1.08 5.58 -2.85
CA PHE A 25 -0.60 5.54 -1.47
C PHE A 25 -1.61 4.86 -0.53
N ARG A 26 -2.91 5.05 -0.78
CA ARG A 26 -3.96 4.33 -0.06
C ARG A 26 -3.87 2.83 -0.32
N TRP A 27 -3.62 2.44 -1.56
CA TRP A 27 -3.48 1.04 -1.93
C TRP A 27 -2.23 0.43 -1.27
N PHE A 28 -1.14 1.17 -1.21
CA PHE A 28 0.05 0.74 -0.47
C PHE A 28 -0.27 0.51 1.00
N GLU A 29 -1.02 1.42 1.61
CA GLU A 29 -1.45 1.25 3.00
C GLU A 29 -2.28 -0.01 3.18
N MET A 30 -3.21 -0.26 2.28
CA MET A 30 -4.04 -1.48 2.32
C MET A 30 -3.17 -2.73 2.25
N GLY A 31 -2.15 -2.73 1.39
CA GLY A 31 -1.22 -3.84 1.27
C GLY A 31 -0.40 -4.04 2.54
N ARG A 32 0.07 -2.96 3.14
CA ARG A 32 0.83 -3.01 4.39
C ARG A 32 -0.01 -3.58 5.53
N VAL A 33 -1.25 -3.12 5.66
CA VAL A 33 -2.17 -3.62 6.68
C VAL A 33 -2.43 -5.12 6.47
N ALA A 34 -2.64 -5.55 5.24
CA ALA A 34 -2.87 -6.95 4.92
C ALA A 34 -1.65 -7.80 5.26
N TRP A 35 -0.44 -7.29 4.97
CA TRP A 35 0.80 -7.99 5.29
C TRP A 35 0.94 -8.18 6.80
N LEU A 36 0.68 -7.11 7.57
CA LEU A 36 0.78 -7.17 9.03
C LEU A 36 -0.24 -8.15 9.61
N ARG A 37 -1.48 -8.14 9.11
CA ARG A 37 -2.50 -9.11 9.55
C ARG A 37 -2.09 -10.54 9.27
N ALA A 38 -1.51 -10.79 8.11
CA ALA A 38 -1.02 -12.11 7.76
C ALA A 38 0.10 -12.56 8.70
N ALA A 39 0.84 -11.61 9.27
CA ALA A 39 1.89 -11.86 10.26
C ALA A 39 1.35 -11.90 11.70
N GLY A 40 0.04 -11.74 11.89
CA GLY A 40 -0.59 -11.77 13.20
C GLY A 40 -0.63 -10.44 13.93
N VAL A 41 -0.40 -9.33 13.22
CA VAL A 41 -0.36 -8.00 13.83
C VAL A 41 -1.56 -7.17 13.38
N GLU A 42 -2.35 -6.69 14.36
CA GLU A 42 -3.44 -5.75 14.11
C GLU A 42 -3.00 -4.35 14.52
N LEU A 43 -3.23 -3.38 13.63
CA LEU A 43 -2.82 -2.00 13.89
C LEU A 43 -3.44 -1.43 15.15
N TRP A 44 -4.72 -1.73 15.40
CA TRP A 44 -5.39 -1.20 16.60
C TRP A 44 -4.75 -1.69 17.90
N GLU A 45 -4.12 -2.88 17.89
CA GLU A 45 -3.39 -3.39 19.06
C GLU A 45 -2.14 -2.54 19.33
N LEU A 46 -1.43 -2.15 18.25
CA LEU A 46 -0.28 -1.26 18.38
C LEU A 46 -0.70 0.10 18.90
N MET A 47 -1.81 0.62 18.39
CA MET A 47 -2.35 1.91 18.85
C MET A 47 -2.73 1.86 20.32
N ASN A 48 -3.35 0.77 20.76
CA ASN A 48 -3.71 0.61 22.17
C ASN A 48 -2.49 0.47 23.08
N ALA A 49 -1.38 -0.02 22.55
CA ALA A 49 -0.13 -0.14 23.30
C ALA A 49 0.70 1.14 23.26
N ASN A 50 0.15 2.23 22.71
CA ASN A 50 0.84 3.52 22.54
C ASN A 50 2.09 3.44 21.67
N ILE A 51 2.12 2.50 20.74
CA ILE A 51 3.20 2.40 19.76
C ILE A 51 2.84 3.26 18.57
N ILE A 52 3.68 4.26 18.29
CA ILE A 52 3.48 5.17 17.18
C ILE A 52 4.46 4.81 16.07
N PHE A 53 3.96 4.74 14.83
CA PHE A 53 4.77 4.31 13.69
C PHE A 53 4.45 5.17 12.45
N PRO A 54 4.72 6.49 12.52
CA PRO A 54 4.44 7.37 11.39
C PRO A 54 5.24 6.98 10.15
N ILE A 55 4.68 7.30 8.99
CA ILE A 55 5.40 7.15 7.73
C ILE A 55 6.36 8.33 7.61
N THR A 56 7.65 8.01 7.43
CA THR A 56 8.69 9.02 7.25
C THR A 56 9.16 9.13 5.81
N HIS A 57 8.84 8.13 4.99
CA HIS A 57 9.20 8.13 3.58
C HIS A 57 8.19 7.27 2.82
N VAL A 58 7.74 7.77 1.68
CA VAL A 58 6.95 6.98 0.74
C VAL A 58 7.24 7.49 -0.67
N GLU A 59 7.39 6.57 -1.60
CA GLU A 59 7.58 6.93 -3.00
C GLU A 59 6.84 5.94 -3.89
N ALA A 60 6.49 6.40 -5.08
CA ALA A 60 5.82 5.58 -6.07
C ALA A 60 6.33 5.95 -7.46
N ASN A 61 6.50 4.92 -8.29
CA ASN A 61 6.83 5.06 -9.69
C ASN A 61 5.62 4.58 -10.48
N TYR A 62 5.03 5.48 -11.26
CA TYR A 62 3.82 5.18 -12.03
C TYR A 62 4.23 4.70 -13.42
N LYS A 63 3.74 3.52 -13.82
CA LYS A 63 4.07 2.91 -15.11
C LYS A 63 2.95 3.03 -16.11
N GLU A 64 1.72 2.72 -15.69
CA GLU A 64 0.52 2.84 -16.48
C GLU A 64 -0.61 3.34 -15.60
N SER A 65 -1.59 3.98 -16.20
CA SER A 65 -2.74 4.49 -15.46
C SER A 65 -3.71 3.36 -15.14
N ALA A 66 -4.16 3.32 -13.90
CA ALA A 66 -5.32 2.53 -13.54
C ALA A 66 -6.57 3.29 -13.97
N LEU A 67 -7.57 2.55 -14.43
CA LEU A 67 -8.80 3.12 -14.95
C LEU A 67 -9.98 2.68 -14.09
N TYR A 68 -11.08 3.43 -14.21
CA TYR A 68 -12.31 3.09 -13.52
C TYR A 68 -12.68 1.62 -13.77
N ASP A 69 -13.08 0.95 -12.71
CA ASP A 69 -13.55 -0.44 -12.71
C ASP A 69 -12.48 -1.49 -13.01
N ASP A 70 -11.22 -1.11 -13.16
CA ASP A 70 -10.14 -2.08 -13.25
C ASP A 70 -10.08 -2.91 -11.97
N GLU A 71 -9.90 -4.22 -12.12
CA GLU A 71 -9.56 -5.07 -10.98
C GLU A 71 -8.05 -5.07 -10.82
N ILE A 72 -7.58 -4.75 -9.62
CA ILE A 72 -6.16 -4.62 -9.33
C ILE A 72 -5.75 -5.60 -8.25
N GLU A 73 -4.46 -5.99 -8.30
CA GLU A 73 -3.83 -6.75 -7.25
C GLU A 73 -2.79 -5.87 -6.58
N ILE A 74 -2.88 -5.75 -5.27
CA ILE A 74 -1.96 -4.97 -4.45
C ILE A 74 -1.04 -5.95 -3.76
N CYS A 75 0.24 -5.92 -4.11
CA CYS A 75 1.25 -6.81 -3.54
C CYS A 75 2.12 -6.02 -2.58
N ALA A 76 2.33 -6.55 -1.39
CA ALA A 76 3.16 -5.91 -0.37
C ALA A 76 4.15 -6.90 0.22
N GLU A 77 5.35 -6.43 0.52
CA GLU A 77 6.39 -7.23 1.14
C GLU A 77 7.20 -6.37 2.09
N MET A 78 7.44 -6.90 3.28
CA MET A 78 8.32 -6.25 4.24
C MET A 78 9.76 -6.55 3.84
N THR A 79 10.57 -5.52 3.65
CA THR A 79 11.96 -5.67 3.22
C THR A 79 12.97 -5.43 4.32
N ALA A 80 12.57 -4.73 5.40
CA ALA A 80 13.43 -4.53 6.55
C ALA A 80 12.57 -4.29 7.79
N PHE A 81 13.05 -4.81 8.91
CA PHE A 81 12.38 -4.62 10.19
C PHE A 81 13.44 -4.54 11.29
N SER A 82 13.29 -3.56 12.17
CA SER A 82 14.12 -3.42 13.36
C SER A 82 13.31 -2.74 14.46
N ARG A 83 13.92 -2.48 15.60
CA ARG A 83 13.27 -1.71 16.66
C ARG A 83 12.98 -0.28 16.23
N ALA A 84 13.73 0.23 15.26
CA ALA A 84 13.63 1.62 14.84
C ALA A 84 12.68 1.82 13.66
N LYS A 85 12.56 0.82 12.78
CA LYS A 85 11.86 1.03 11.51
C LYS A 85 11.27 -0.23 10.93
N MET A 86 10.34 -0.02 9.98
CA MET A 86 9.81 -1.10 9.14
C MET A 86 9.68 -0.57 7.71
N ASP A 87 10.25 -1.30 6.76
CA ASP A 87 10.25 -0.93 5.35
C ASP A 87 9.43 -1.93 4.55
N PHE A 88 8.66 -1.41 3.59
CA PHE A 88 7.86 -2.22 2.67
C PHE A 88 8.11 -1.83 1.24
N THR A 89 7.95 -2.81 0.34
CA THR A 89 7.84 -2.56 -1.10
C THR A 89 6.46 -2.99 -1.57
N TYR A 90 5.99 -2.35 -2.64
CA TYR A 90 4.64 -2.57 -3.17
C TYR A 90 4.65 -2.65 -4.68
N ARG A 91 3.68 -3.42 -5.21
CA ARG A 91 3.40 -3.46 -6.64
C ARG A 91 1.88 -3.46 -6.82
N ILE A 92 1.41 -2.67 -7.77
CA ILE A 92 0.00 -2.63 -8.15
C ILE A 92 -0.08 -3.15 -9.59
N VAL A 93 -0.84 -4.21 -9.78
CA VAL A 93 -0.93 -4.91 -11.07
C VAL A 93 -2.39 -4.96 -11.50
N ARG A 94 -2.63 -4.69 -12.80
CA ARG A 94 -3.97 -4.89 -13.37
C ARG A 94 -4.16 -6.38 -13.65
N LYS A 95 -5.23 -6.95 -13.11
CA LYS A 95 -5.41 -8.41 -13.18
C LYS A 95 -5.69 -8.92 -14.58
N LYS A 96 -6.45 -8.19 -15.38
CA LYS A 96 -6.90 -8.71 -16.68
C LYS A 96 -5.77 -8.94 -17.67
N ASP A 97 -4.69 -8.16 -17.59
CA ASP A 97 -3.57 -8.25 -18.54
C ASP A 97 -2.19 -8.37 -17.86
N GLY A 98 -2.15 -8.34 -16.54
CA GLY A 98 -0.91 -8.44 -15.79
C GLY A 98 -0.02 -7.19 -15.85
N ALA A 99 -0.57 -6.08 -16.36
CA ALA A 99 0.23 -4.85 -16.49
C ALA A 99 0.63 -4.30 -15.14
N LEU A 100 1.91 -3.95 -15.00
CA LEU A 100 2.39 -3.26 -13.80
C LEU A 100 1.96 -1.79 -13.89
N LEU A 101 1.09 -1.37 -12.96
CA LEU A 101 0.57 -0.01 -12.94
C LEU A 101 1.46 0.92 -12.13
N ALA A 102 1.98 0.43 -11.02
CA ALA A 102 2.87 1.22 -10.16
C ALA A 102 3.69 0.30 -9.27
N GLU A 103 4.80 0.80 -8.82
CA GLU A 103 5.60 0.16 -7.78
C GLU A 103 6.12 1.24 -6.84
N GLY A 104 6.45 0.86 -5.62
CA GLY A 104 6.91 1.84 -4.66
C GLY A 104 7.40 1.22 -3.38
N CYS A 105 7.72 2.09 -2.44
CA CYS A 105 8.18 1.67 -1.12
C CYS A 105 7.74 2.68 -0.07
N SER A 106 7.78 2.24 1.18
CA SER A 106 7.51 3.11 2.31
C SER A 106 8.37 2.74 3.50
N ARG A 107 8.57 3.71 4.38
CA ARG A 107 9.26 3.50 5.66
C ARG A 107 8.42 4.09 6.78
N ASN A 108 8.20 3.27 7.80
CA ASN A 108 7.65 3.72 9.07
C ASN A 108 8.76 3.68 10.11
N VAL A 109 8.80 4.68 10.98
CA VAL A 109 9.74 4.73 12.09
C VAL A 109 8.94 4.56 13.38
N PHE A 110 9.38 3.65 14.24
CA PHE A 110 8.74 3.44 15.54
C PHE A 110 9.20 4.49 16.51
N THR A 111 8.25 5.11 17.21
CA THR A 111 8.55 6.08 18.24
C THR A 111 7.76 5.74 19.49
N ASP A 112 8.32 6.02 20.64
CA ASP A 112 7.61 5.93 21.90
C ASP A 112 6.86 7.23 22.15
N ASN A 113 5.73 7.09 22.80
CA ASN A 113 4.91 8.22 23.16
C ASN A 113 4.99 8.47 24.67
#